data_46274c5211edd88a46691240505ca9a5
#
_entry.id   46274c5211edd88a46691240505ca9a5
#
_cell.length_a   1.000
_cell.length_b   1.000
_cell.length_c   1.000
_cell.angle_alpha   90.00
_cell.angle_beta   90.00
_cell.angle_gamma   90.00
#
_symmetry.space_group_name_H-M   'P 1'
#
loop_
_entity.id
_entity.type
_entity.pdbx_description
1 polymer ?
#
loop_
_entity_poly.entity_id
_entity_poly.type
_entity_poly.pdbx_seq_one_letter_code
_entity_poly.pdbx_strand_id
1 'polypeptide(L)'
;MQPSKPTESELEILQLLWELGPSTVRTVNDRLNDPQNPPRGGRRAAGEVREVGYTTTLKLLQIMYEKGLVRRTEDGRTHIYIAVVSEQDTQSLLLQQFVDSAFRGSAMKMVMQALGNHDASQSELEEIKTLIAQMEQNQLKP
;
A
#
# COMPACT_ATOMS: atom_id res chain seq x y z
N MET A 1 -5.13 8.69 17.90
CA MET A 1 -4.28 7.49 17.89
C MET A 1 -4.06 7.03 16.47
N GLN A 2 -2.81 6.85 16.08
CA GLN A 2 -2.51 6.38 14.74
C GLN A 2 -2.72 4.87 14.66
N PRO A 3 -3.25 4.36 13.55
CA PRO A 3 -3.37 2.91 13.37
C PRO A 3 -1.99 2.26 13.34
N SER A 4 -1.95 0.99 13.68
CA SER A 4 -0.72 0.22 13.64
C SER A 4 -0.21 0.11 12.21
N LYS A 5 1.11 -0.03 12.08
CA LYS A 5 1.72 -0.25 10.78
C LYS A 5 1.19 -1.57 10.20
N PRO A 6 0.69 -1.58 8.95
CA PRO A 6 0.26 -2.83 8.33
C PRO A 6 1.46 -3.73 8.01
N THR A 7 1.24 -5.04 8.14
CA THR A 7 2.18 -6.03 7.63
C THR A 7 2.09 -6.07 6.11
N GLU A 8 3.01 -6.79 5.47
CA GLU A 8 2.97 -6.91 4.00
C GLU A 8 1.67 -7.55 3.52
N SER A 9 1.19 -8.59 4.21
CA SER A 9 -0.07 -9.23 3.85
C SER A 9 -1.25 -8.31 4.05
N GLU A 10 -1.24 -7.53 5.12
CA GLU A 10 -2.28 -6.55 5.38
C GLU A 10 -2.26 -5.41 4.38
N LEU A 11 -1.08 -4.96 4.01
CA LEU A 11 -0.95 -3.91 2.99
C LEU A 11 -1.51 -4.38 1.65
N GLU A 12 -1.27 -5.63 1.29
CA GLU A 12 -1.80 -6.19 0.06
C GLU A 12 -3.34 -6.15 0.07
N ILE A 13 -3.95 -6.48 1.20
CA ILE A 13 -5.40 -6.41 1.35
C ILE A 13 -5.88 -4.94 1.29
N LEU A 14 -5.17 -4.03 1.95
CA LEU A 14 -5.53 -2.60 1.87
C LEU A 14 -5.50 -2.11 0.42
N GLN A 15 -4.49 -2.52 -0.35
CA GLN A 15 -4.41 -2.12 -1.75
C GLN A 15 -5.61 -2.61 -2.55
N LEU A 16 -6.11 -3.80 -2.25
CA LEU A 16 -7.33 -4.29 -2.89
C LEU A 16 -8.55 -3.49 -2.45
N LEU A 17 -8.65 -3.16 -1.17
CA LEU A 17 -9.79 -2.37 -0.67
C LEU A 17 -9.79 -0.95 -1.22
N TRP A 18 -8.62 -0.35 -1.39
CA TRP A 18 -8.54 0.98 -2.01
C TRP A 18 -8.98 0.92 -3.47
N GLU A 19 -8.65 -0.15 -4.17
CA GLU A 19 -9.02 -0.33 -5.58
C GLU A 19 -10.51 -0.66 -5.74
N LEU A 20 -11.00 -1.60 -4.93
CA LEU A 20 -12.35 -2.15 -5.09
C LEU A 20 -13.42 -1.38 -4.32
N GLY A 21 -13.02 -0.71 -3.24
CA GLY A 21 -13.97 -0.14 -2.31
C GLY A 21 -14.49 -1.19 -1.33
N PRO A 22 -15.66 -0.96 -0.72
CA PRO A 22 -16.21 -1.91 0.26
C PRO A 22 -16.32 -3.31 -0.32
N SER A 23 -15.83 -4.31 0.40
CA SER A 23 -15.71 -5.67 -0.13
C SER A 23 -15.95 -6.71 0.95
N THR A 24 -16.49 -7.86 0.53
CA THR A 24 -16.64 -9.03 1.40
C THR A 24 -15.31 -9.78 1.50
N VAL A 25 -15.21 -10.66 2.48
CA VAL A 25 -14.06 -11.56 2.62
C VAL A 25 -13.85 -12.38 1.34
N ARG A 26 -14.96 -12.89 0.79
CA ARG A 26 -14.89 -13.71 -0.42
C ARG A 26 -14.30 -12.95 -1.59
N THR A 27 -14.75 -11.71 -1.80
CA THR A 27 -14.24 -10.88 -2.90
C THR A 27 -12.75 -10.63 -2.72
N VAL A 28 -12.32 -10.30 -1.50
CA VAL A 28 -10.91 -10.07 -1.22
C VAL A 28 -10.11 -11.35 -1.46
N ASN A 29 -10.61 -12.47 -0.95
CA ASN A 29 -9.93 -13.76 -1.10
C ASN A 29 -9.79 -14.15 -2.57
N ASP A 30 -10.87 -13.98 -3.35
CA ASP A 30 -10.84 -14.28 -4.78
C ASP A 30 -9.79 -13.44 -5.51
N ARG A 31 -9.69 -12.16 -5.17
CA ARG A 31 -8.71 -11.28 -5.81
C ARG A 31 -7.28 -11.63 -5.39
N LEU A 32 -7.08 -12.04 -4.14
CA LEU A 32 -5.75 -12.48 -3.70
C LEU A 32 -5.27 -13.71 -4.46
N ASN A 33 -6.21 -14.57 -4.85
CA ASN A 33 -5.91 -15.81 -5.56
C ASN A 33 -5.97 -15.68 -7.08
N ASP A 34 -6.33 -14.51 -7.60
CA ASP A 34 -6.43 -14.27 -9.02
C ASP A 34 -5.02 -14.28 -9.64
N PRO A 35 -4.75 -15.17 -10.62
CA PRO A 35 -3.45 -15.20 -11.27
C PRO A 35 -3.09 -13.90 -11.98
N GLN A 36 -4.09 -13.09 -12.33
CA GLN A 36 -3.90 -11.80 -12.99
C GLN A 36 -3.63 -10.67 -12.00
N ASN A 37 -3.69 -10.96 -10.70
CA ASN A 37 -3.41 -9.99 -9.67
C ASN A 37 -1.97 -10.22 -9.18
N PRO A 38 -0.96 -9.58 -9.78
CA PRO A 38 0.42 -9.85 -9.44
C PRO A 38 0.69 -9.46 -7.99
N PRO A 39 1.58 -10.20 -7.31
CA PRO A 39 1.93 -9.87 -5.93
C PRO A 39 2.61 -8.51 -5.88
N ARG A 40 2.22 -7.74 -4.91
CA ARG A 40 2.84 -6.43 -4.66
C ARG A 40 4.14 -6.67 -3.90
N GLY A 41 5.19 -5.94 -4.25
CA GLY A 41 6.48 -6.10 -3.61
C GLY A 41 7.42 -7.08 -4.29
N GLY A 42 7.03 -7.67 -5.39
CA GLY A 42 7.93 -8.48 -6.22
C GLY A 42 8.34 -9.84 -5.65
N ARG A 43 7.57 -10.39 -4.72
CA ARG A 43 7.92 -11.66 -4.08
C ARG A 43 7.69 -12.89 -4.96
N ARG A 44 6.83 -12.76 -5.96
CA ARG A 44 6.52 -13.86 -6.87
C ARG A 44 6.52 -13.34 -8.29
N ALA A 45 6.86 -14.22 -9.21
CA ALA A 45 6.77 -13.89 -10.61
C ALA A 45 5.31 -13.76 -11.02
N ALA A 46 5.05 -12.90 -12.01
CA ALA A 46 3.72 -12.79 -12.59
C ALA A 46 3.28 -14.14 -13.14
N GLY A 47 2.06 -14.54 -12.85
CA GLY A 47 1.51 -15.81 -13.32
C GLY A 47 1.69 -16.97 -12.36
N GLU A 48 2.42 -16.81 -11.26
CA GLU A 48 2.46 -17.85 -10.24
C GLU A 48 1.11 -17.99 -9.57
N VAL A 49 0.67 -19.25 -9.39
CA VAL A 49 -0.57 -19.53 -8.70
C VAL A 49 -0.37 -19.34 -7.21
N ARG A 50 -1.28 -18.60 -6.61
CA ARG A 50 -1.29 -18.35 -5.19
C ARG A 50 -2.55 -18.96 -4.60
N GLU A 51 -2.39 -19.68 -3.50
CA GLU A 51 -3.52 -20.23 -2.81
C GLU A 51 -3.57 -19.72 -1.38
N VAL A 52 -4.33 -18.64 -1.18
CA VAL A 52 -4.61 -18.13 0.15
C VAL A 52 -5.99 -18.65 0.54
N GLY A 53 -6.06 -19.37 1.67
CA GLY A 53 -7.32 -19.91 2.14
C GLY A 53 -8.27 -18.82 2.60
N TYR A 54 -9.56 -19.10 2.47
CA TYR A 54 -10.59 -18.18 2.93
C TYR A 54 -10.43 -17.83 4.41
N THR A 55 -10.15 -18.84 5.24
CA THR A 55 -9.98 -18.66 6.68
C THR A 55 -8.81 -17.71 6.99
N THR A 56 -7.71 -17.82 6.21
CA THR A 56 -6.56 -16.93 6.38
C THR A 56 -6.95 -15.49 6.08
N THR A 57 -7.66 -15.28 4.97
CA THR A 57 -8.11 -13.94 4.58
C THR A 57 -9.06 -13.36 5.64
N LEU A 58 -9.99 -14.18 6.12
CA LEU A 58 -10.91 -13.74 7.16
C LEU A 58 -10.16 -13.32 8.42
N LYS A 59 -9.18 -14.13 8.84
CA LYS A 59 -8.41 -13.83 10.04
C LYS A 59 -7.60 -12.53 9.88
N LEU A 60 -7.00 -12.34 8.71
CA LEU A 60 -6.26 -11.11 8.43
C LEU A 60 -7.18 -9.89 8.53
N LEU A 61 -8.36 -9.96 7.93
CA LEU A 61 -9.31 -8.85 7.99
C LEU A 61 -9.79 -8.58 9.42
N GLN A 62 -9.98 -9.64 10.21
CA GLN A 62 -10.35 -9.47 11.62
C GLN A 62 -9.24 -8.77 12.40
N ILE A 63 -8.00 -9.16 12.18
CA ILE A 63 -6.84 -8.51 12.81
C ILE A 63 -6.75 -7.03 12.38
N MET A 64 -6.95 -6.77 11.08
CA MET A 64 -6.92 -5.40 10.56
C MET A 64 -8.03 -4.55 11.18
N TYR A 65 -9.19 -5.15 11.42
CA TYR A 65 -10.27 -4.47 12.09
C TYR A 65 -9.87 -4.08 13.53
N GLU A 66 -9.25 -5.00 14.25
CA GLU A 66 -8.78 -4.73 15.61
C GLU A 66 -7.69 -3.67 15.64
N LYS A 67 -6.84 -3.63 14.60
CA LYS A 67 -5.76 -2.65 14.50
C LYS A 67 -6.26 -1.27 14.05
N GLY A 68 -7.51 -1.15 13.64
CA GLY A 68 -8.07 0.12 13.18
C GLY A 68 -7.77 0.45 11.73
N LEU A 69 -7.28 -0.52 10.96
CA LEU A 69 -6.98 -0.31 9.54
C LEU A 69 -8.22 -0.38 8.66
N VAL A 70 -9.21 -1.14 9.08
CA VAL A 70 -10.48 -1.28 8.35
C VAL A 70 -11.64 -1.16 9.32
N ARG A 71 -12.79 -0.79 8.79
CA ARG A 71 -14.08 -0.92 9.47
C ARG A 71 -14.88 -2.00 8.77
N ARG A 72 -15.91 -2.47 9.44
CA ARG A 72 -16.79 -3.45 8.85
C ARG A 72 -18.25 -3.09 9.15
N THR A 73 -19.10 -3.40 8.21
CA THR A 73 -20.56 -3.30 8.37
C THR A 73 -21.15 -4.64 8.06
N GLU A 74 -22.36 -4.87 8.55
CA GLU A 74 -23.06 -6.10 8.27
C GLU A 74 -24.05 -5.90 7.13
N ASP A 75 -24.07 -6.86 6.22
CA ASP A 75 -25.05 -6.94 5.15
C ASP A 75 -25.64 -8.34 5.20
N GLY A 76 -26.74 -8.47 5.94
CA GLY A 76 -27.28 -9.77 6.26
C GLY A 76 -26.36 -10.53 7.20
N ARG A 77 -25.88 -11.70 6.76
CA ARG A 77 -24.93 -12.50 7.54
C ARG A 77 -23.49 -12.26 7.13
N THR A 78 -23.27 -11.35 6.19
CA THR A 78 -21.98 -11.10 5.60
C THR A 78 -21.43 -9.78 6.11
N HIS A 79 -20.15 -9.76 6.45
CA HIS A 79 -19.47 -8.53 6.79
C HIS A 79 -18.85 -7.91 5.53
N ILE A 80 -18.96 -6.59 5.43
CA ILE A 80 -18.33 -5.82 4.37
C ILE A 80 -17.25 -4.97 5.00
N TYR A 81 -16.04 -5.08 4.50
CA TYR A 81 -14.88 -4.38 5.03
C TYR A 81 -14.54 -3.17 4.17
N ILE A 82 -14.17 -2.09 4.85
CA ILE A 82 -13.86 -0.80 4.22
C ILE A 82 -12.54 -0.31 4.82
N ALA A 83 -11.62 0.13 3.97
CA ALA A 83 -10.38 0.71 4.46
C ALA A 83 -10.67 2.02 5.19
N VAL A 84 -10.18 2.15 6.43
CA VAL A 84 -10.29 3.37 7.23
C VAL A 84 -9.16 4.33 6.87
N VAL A 85 -7.96 3.78 6.70
CA VAL A 85 -6.78 4.59 6.38
C VAL A 85 -6.72 4.84 4.88
N SER A 86 -6.29 6.04 4.51
CA SER A 86 -6.14 6.37 3.10
C SER A 86 -4.85 5.77 2.54
N GLU A 87 -4.83 5.57 1.24
CA GLU A 87 -3.63 5.08 0.55
C GLU A 87 -2.47 6.06 0.73
N GLN A 88 -2.72 7.34 0.55
CA GLN A 88 -1.68 8.36 0.64
C GLN A 88 -1.09 8.43 2.05
N ASP A 89 -1.93 8.43 3.07
CA ASP A 89 -1.45 8.50 4.45
C ASP A 89 -0.66 7.26 4.82
N THR A 90 -1.10 6.09 4.36
CA THR A 90 -0.40 4.83 4.60
C THR A 90 0.96 4.84 3.92
N GLN A 91 1.01 5.28 2.67
CA GLN A 91 2.27 5.40 1.94
C GLN A 91 3.24 6.35 2.63
N SER A 92 2.74 7.49 3.11
CA SER A 92 3.57 8.46 3.82
C SER A 92 4.14 7.88 5.11
N LEU A 93 3.31 7.17 5.87
CA LEU A 93 3.75 6.55 7.11
C LEU A 93 4.84 5.50 6.86
N LEU A 94 4.59 4.61 5.89
CA LEU A 94 5.53 3.54 5.58
C LEU A 94 6.84 4.10 5.02
N LEU A 95 6.75 5.11 4.18
CA LEU A 95 7.94 5.76 3.62
C LEU A 95 8.76 6.40 4.72
N GLN A 96 8.13 7.12 5.64
CA GLN A 96 8.86 7.77 6.72
C GLN A 96 9.55 6.75 7.62
N GLN A 97 8.86 5.66 7.95
CA GLN A 97 9.45 4.61 8.76
C GLN A 97 10.64 3.96 8.05
N PHE A 98 10.53 3.74 6.76
CA PHE A 98 11.61 3.16 5.96
C PHE A 98 12.82 4.10 5.91
N VAL A 99 12.57 5.38 5.66
CA VAL A 99 13.65 6.39 5.63
C VAL A 99 14.37 6.42 6.99
N ASP A 100 13.60 6.41 8.07
CA ASP A 100 14.18 6.47 9.42
C ASP A 100 15.00 5.22 9.74
N SER A 101 14.51 4.04 9.37
CA SER A 101 15.17 2.79 9.75
C SER A 101 16.30 2.41 8.80
N ALA A 102 16.11 2.54 7.51
CA ALA A 102 17.09 2.09 6.52
C ALA A 102 18.10 3.17 6.14
N PHE A 103 17.68 4.43 6.16
CA PHE A 103 18.50 5.55 5.69
C PHE A 103 18.81 6.57 6.80
N ARG A 104 18.59 6.18 8.06
CA ARG A 104 18.91 7.00 9.23
C ARG A 104 18.31 8.42 9.15
N GLY A 105 17.11 8.51 8.59
CA GLY A 105 16.39 9.76 8.47
C GLY A 105 16.72 10.58 7.23
N SER A 106 17.62 10.10 6.36
CA SER A 106 18.00 10.85 5.17
C SER A 106 17.14 10.51 3.97
N ALA A 107 16.11 11.31 3.74
CA ALA A 107 15.26 11.17 2.54
C ALA A 107 16.07 11.35 1.27
N MET A 108 17.07 12.26 1.29
CA MET A 108 17.91 12.48 0.13
C MET A 108 18.67 11.24 -0.30
N LYS A 109 19.26 10.52 0.67
CA LYS A 109 19.98 9.28 0.34
C LYS A 109 19.05 8.25 -0.25
N MET A 110 17.82 8.14 0.28
CA MET A 110 16.82 7.22 -0.26
C MET A 110 16.48 7.59 -1.70
N VAL A 111 16.22 8.88 -1.97
CA VAL A 111 15.86 9.33 -3.31
C VAL A 111 16.99 9.08 -4.30
N MET A 112 18.21 9.38 -3.91
CA MET A 112 19.38 9.18 -4.78
C MET A 112 19.54 7.70 -5.12
N GLN A 113 19.38 6.81 -4.14
CA GLN A 113 19.52 5.39 -4.39
C GLN A 113 18.37 4.86 -5.22
N ALA A 114 17.14 5.30 -4.94
CA ALA A 114 15.97 4.88 -5.70
C ALA A 114 16.11 5.26 -7.17
N LEU A 115 16.55 6.49 -7.45
CA LEU A 115 16.73 6.94 -8.83
C LEU A 115 17.88 6.20 -9.52
N GLY A 116 18.93 5.86 -8.77
CA GLY A 116 20.06 5.14 -9.34
C GLY A 116 19.73 3.68 -9.68
N ASN A 117 18.78 3.09 -8.98
CA ASN A 117 18.40 1.69 -9.19
C ASN A 117 17.18 1.51 -10.08
N HIS A 118 16.41 2.58 -10.29
CA HIS A 118 15.19 2.54 -11.09
C HIS A 118 15.46 2.93 -12.53
N ASP A 119 14.95 2.13 -13.45
CA ASP A 119 15.08 2.40 -14.89
C ASP A 119 13.95 3.35 -15.31
N ALA A 120 14.13 4.63 -14.99
CA ALA A 120 13.11 5.64 -15.21
C ALA A 120 12.99 6.01 -16.69
N SER A 121 11.75 6.13 -17.18
CA SER A 121 11.49 6.59 -18.52
C SER A 121 11.77 8.11 -18.61
N GLN A 122 11.90 8.59 -19.84
CA GLN A 122 12.09 10.03 -20.07
C GLN A 122 10.89 10.82 -19.51
N SER A 123 9.69 10.28 -19.66
CA SER A 123 8.48 10.90 -19.13
C SER A 123 8.53 11.02 -17.61
N GLU A 124 8.93 9.97 -16.94
CA GLU A 124 9.06 9.98 -15.47
C GLU A 124 10.12 10.99 -15.02
N LEU A 125 11.26 11.06 -15.70
CA LEU A 125 12.30 12.02 -15.36
C LEU A 125 11.80 13.45 -15.51
N GLU A 126 11.02 13.73 -16.56
CA GLU A 126 10.45 15.07 -16.75
C GLU A 126 9.46 15.42 -15.62
N GLU A 127 8.66 14.45 -15.17
CA GLU A 127 7.75 14.68 -14.07
C GLU A 127 8.51 14.96 -12.77
N ILE A 128 9.62 14.24 -12.53
CA ILE A 128 10.44 14.44 -11.34
C ILE A 128 11.06 15.85 -11.38
N LYS A 129 11.56 16.26 -12.54
CA LYS A 129 12.13 17.62 -12.71
C LYS A 129 11.09 18.69 -12.42
N THR A 130 9.86 18.49 -12.90
CA THR A 130 8.77 19.42 -12.66
C THR A 130 8.45 19.52 -11.17
N LEU A 131 8.40 18.39 -10.48
CA LEU A 131 8.17 18.38 -9.05
C LEU A 131 9.24 19.14 -8.29
N ILE A 132 10.49 18.91 -8.64
CA ILE A 132 11.61 19.62 -8.00
C ILE A 132 11.49 21.12 -8.22
N ALA A 133 11.16 21.53 -9.44
CA ALA A 133 11.00 22.96 -9.76
C ALA A 133 9.87 23.58 -8.94
N GLN A 134 8.75 22.86 -8.75
CA GLN A 134 7.65 23.35 -7.94
C GLN A 134 8.05 23.49 -6.46
N MET A 135 8.84 22.55 -5.96
CA MET A 135 9.30 22.61 -4.57
C MET A 135 10.23 23.81 -4.36
N GLU A 136 11.11 24.07 -5.32
CA GLU A 136 11.98 25.24 -5.27
C GLU A 136 11.18 26.55 -5.27
N GLN A 137 10.16 26.62 -6.10
CA GLN A 137 9.26 27.78 -6.14
C GLN A 137 8.57 28.00 -4.79
N ASN A 138 8.12 26.93 -4.16
CA ASN A 138 7.43 27.04 -2.87
C ASN A 138 8.39 27.51 -1.77
N GLN A 139 9.67 27.18 -1.85
CA GLN A 139 10.65 27.66 -0.87
C GLN A 139 10.99 29.15 -1.03
N LEU A 140 10.81 29.67 -2.23
CA LEU A 140 11.11 31.07 -2.51
C LEU A 140 9.99 32.01 -2.09
N LYS A 141 8.80 31.47 -1.79
CA LYS A 141 7.67 32.29 -1.35
C LYS A 141 7.85 32.68 0.12
N PRO A 142 7.59 33.93 0.48
CA PRO A 142 7.66 34.39 1.88
C PRO A 142 6.59 33.75 2.75
#